data_c12836bc364abfa06a737613fb7ee311
#
_entry.id   c12836bc364abfa06a737613fb7ee311
#
_cell.length_a   1.000
_cell.length_b   1.000
_cell.length_c   1.000
_cell.angle_alpha   90.00
_cell.angle_beta   90.00
_cell.angle_gamma   90.00
#
_symmetry.space_group_name_H-M   'P 1'
#
loop_
_entity.id
_entity.type
_entity.pdbx_description
1 polymer ?
#
loop_
_entity_poly.entity_id
_entity_poly.type
_entity_poly.pdbx_seq_one_letter_code
_entity_poly.pdbx_strand_id
1 'polypeptide(L)'
;MLTTKEVIAKVARLQTKYSARDQRMRDVLSVRQGDISKVYPAMFSEEYPKPLVANFVDVAARDLAEVMAPLPSFNCAATNMVSDSARKAADTRTRIANYFVSMSELQIQMYQGADWFNTYGMLPAMVEMDYETNNPRIRLLNPFGVYPEMDRFGRCISITQVIATDAETLAMQYPEFYNQIITNRNYASSSPYVTMIRYHDKDQDLIYVPDRNNLILSNLPNAIGKCLARVAMRSSLDGEARGQFDDVLSVQLARARFAVLQIQAAEKSIQAPIAIPQDVQELALDPDAIMRSANPQGIRRVPLELPPGVFTESSVLERELRLGSRYPEVRSGNTDASVITGRGVQALQAGFDTQVRAAQAQFARLFTELVSLCFEVDETIFGSMTKEIKGVDDGT
;
A
#
# COMPACT_ATOMS: atom_id res chain seq x y z
N MET A 1 -20.93 26.15 -2.54
CA MET A 1 -19.56 26.19 -3.09
C MET A 1 -18.67 26.92 -2.10
N LEU A 2 -17.59 26.29 -1.65
CA LEU A 2 -16.60 26.91 -0.76
C LEU A 2 -15.71 27.86 -1.55
N THR A 3 -15.27 28.94 -0.92
CA THR A 3 -14.24 29.78 -1.53
C THR A 3 -12.88 29.07 -1.55
N THR A 4 -12.00 29.43 -2.46
CA THR A 4 -10.66 28.82 -2.56
C THR A 4 -9.89 28.92 -1.24
N LYS A 5 -10.01 30.05 -0.52
CA LYS A 5 -9.35 30.23 0.81
C LYS A 5 -9.89 29.24 1.84
N GLU A 6 -11.18 29.00 1.85
CA GLU A 6 -11.83 28.03 2.77
C GLU A 6 -11.41 26.61 2.43
N VAL A 7 -11.29 26.27 1.13
CA VAL A 7 -10.78 24.95 0.72
C VAL A 7 -9.32 24.75 1.16
N ILE A 8 -8.45 25.73 0.95
CA ILE A 8 -7.04 25.65 1.38
C ILE A 8 -6.95 25.46 2.90
N ALA A 9 -7.72 26.23 3.68
CA ALA A 9 -7.76 26.07 5.13
C ALA A 9 -8.30 24.69 5.55
N LYS A 10 -9.31 24.19 4.84
CA LYS A 10 -9.86 22.85 5.06
C LYS A 10 -8.84 21.76 4.80
N VAL A 11 -8.10 21.85 3.70
CA VAL A 11 -7.05 20.89 3.33
C VAL A 11 -5.94 20.85 4.40
N ALA A 12 -5.47 22.01 4.85
CA ALA A 12 -4.47 22.06 5.92
C ALA A 12 -4.96 21.39 7.22
N ARG A 13 -6.23 21.59 7.57
CA ARG A 13 -6.84 20.92 8.72
C ARG A 13 -6.92 19.41 8.52
N LEU A 14 -7.26 18.92 7.32
CA LEU A 14 -7.31 17.49 7.01
C LEU A 14 -5.93 16.85 7.09
N GLN A 15 -4.90 17.49 6.56
CA GLN A 15 -3.51 17.02 6.68
C GLN A 15 -3.07 16.89 8.14
N THR A 16 -3.43 17.87 8.99
CA THR A 16 -3.16 17.80 10.42
C THR A 16 -3.93 16.66 11.08
N LYS A 17 -5.23 16.52 10.77
CA LYS A 17 -6.09 15.46 11.31
C LYS A 17 -5.55 14.07 11.00
N TYR A 18 -5.07 13.86 9.79
CA TYR A 18 -4.60 12.56 9.31
C TYR A 18 -3.10 12.32 9.48
N SER A 19 -2.36 13.23 10.14
CA SER A 19 -0.90 13.14 10.28
C SER A 19 -0.40 11.84 10.92
N ALA A 20 -1.09 11.34 11.96
CA ALA A 20 -0.75 10.08 12.62
C ALA A 20 -0.97 8.87 11.69
N ARG A 21 -2.05 8.87 10.90
CA ARG A 21 -2.31 7.85 9.87
C ARG A 21 -1.21 7.86 8.82
N ASP A 22 -0.86 9.04 8.31
CA ASP A 22 0.14 9.19 7.26
C ASP A 22 1.53 8.78 7.76
N GLN A 23 1.82 8.97 9.06
CA GLN A 23 3.06 8.44 9.65
C GLN A 23 3.06 6.91 9.66
N ARG A 24 1.99 6.27 10.13
CA ARG A 24 1.86 4.79 10.06
C ARG A 24 2.04 4.27 8.63
N MET A 25 1.41 4.92 7.64
CA MET A 25 1.55 4.54 6.23
C MET A 25 3.00 4.65 5.74
N ARG A 26 3.73 5.69 6.14
CA ARG A 26 5.17 5.84 5.84
C ARG A 26 6.00 4.74 6.47
N ASP A 27 5.73 4.40 7.72
CA ASP A 27 6.48 3.37 8.45
C ASP A 27 6.30 2.00 7.78
N VAL A 28 5.05 1.63 7.45
CA VAL A 28 4.74 0.39 6.72
C VAL A 28 5.43 0.37 5.35
N LEU A 29 5.36 1.47 4.60
CA LEU A 29 6.00 1.59 3.29
C LEU A 29 7.52 1.40 3.40
N SER A 30 8.17 2.05 4.36
CA SER A 30 9.61 1.93 4.59
C SER A 30 10.01 0.49 4.94
N VAL A 31 9.25 -0.18 5.80
CA VAL A 31 9.50 -1.59 6.14
C VAL A 31 9.34 -2.48 4.90
N ARG A 32 8.30 -2.29 4.09
CA ARG A 32 8.09 -3.07 2.87
C ARG A 32 9.18 -2.85 1.81
N GLN A 33 9.70 -1.63 1.71
CA GLN A 33 10.82 -1.30 0.82
C GLN A 33 12.17 -1.81 1.33
N GLY A 34 12.23 -2.35 2.55
CA GLY A 34 13.47 -2.80 3.19
C GLY A 34 14.28 -1.67 3.84
N ASP A 35 13.74 -0.45 3.87
CA ASP A 35 14.38 0.73 4.48
C ASP A 35 14.07 0.83 6.00
N ILE A 36 14.26 -0.28 6.71
CA ILE A 36 13.92 -0.38 8.14
C ILE A 36 14.72 0.63 8.98
N SER A 37 15.93 0.94 8.58
CA SER A 37 16.78 1.95 9.24
C SER A 37 16.17 3.36 9.26
N LYS A 38 15.28 3.69 8.33
CA LYS A 38 14.54 4.98 8.35
C LYS A 38 13.50 5.04 9.46
N VAL A 39 12.90 3.89 9.80
CA VAL A 39 11.89 3.80 10.86
C VAL A 39 12.55 3.78 12.23
N TYR A 40 13.67 3.05 12.38
CA TYR A 40 14.43 2.92 13.63
C TYR A 40 15.93 3.01 13.41
N PRO A 41 16.49 4.21 13.20
CA PRO A 41 17.92 4.41 12.93
C PRO A 41 18.83 3.84 14.02
N ALA A 42 18.40 3.93 15.29
CA ALA A 42 19.20 3.45 16.43
C ALA A 42 19.35 1.92 16.50
N MET A 43 18.58 1.16 15.72
CA MET A 43 18.66 -0.31 15.72
C MET A 43 19.76 -0.86 14.82
N PHE A 44 20.24 -0.07 13.87
CA PHE A 44 21.21 -0.49 12.86
C PHE A 44 22.48 0.35 12.98
N SER A 45 23.63 -0.31 12.86
CA SER A 45 24.94 0.34 12.81
C SER A 45 25.34 0.64 11.36
N GLU A 46 26.37 1.45 11.17
CA GLU A 46 26.95 1.69 9.84
C GLU A 46 27.44 0.40 9.18
N GLU A 47 27.90 -0.56 9.97
CA GLU A 47 28.36 -1.88 9.51
C GLU A 47 27.23 -2.76 8.97
N TYR A 48 26.03 -2.65 9.56
CA TYR A 48 24.84 -3.40 9.15
C TYR A 48 23.67 -2.45 8.88
N PRO A 49 23.72 -1.70 7.77
CA PRO A 49 22.72 -0.66 7.46
C PRO A 49 21.39 -1.24 6.94
N LYS A 50 21.38 -2.52 6.55
CA LYS A 50 20.21 -3.20 5.99
C LYS A 50 19.80 -4.39 6.83
N PRO A 51 18.50 -4.74 6.85
CA PRO A 51 18.04 -5.95 7.53
C PRO A 51 18.61 -7.20 6.85
N LEU A 52 19.08 -8.15 7.68
CA LEU A 52 19.64 -9.42 7.22
C LEU A 52 18.61 -10.57 7.27
N VAL A 53 17.33 -10.23 7.21
CA VAL A 53 16.22 -11.19 7.19
C VAL A 53 15.33 -10.94 5.99
N ALA A 54 14.67 -11.99 5.50
CA ALA A 54 13.66 -11.85 4.47
C ALA A 54 12.54 -10.92 4.96
N ASN A 55 12.08 -10.03 4.08
CA ASN A 55 10.98 -9.12 4.38
C ASN A 55 9.65 -9.88 4.27
N PHE A 56 9.29 -10.57 5.33
CA PHE A 56 8.05 -11.35 5.41
C PHE A 56 6.81 -10.49 5.14
N VAL A 57 6.79 -9.25 5.64
CA VAL A 57 5.66 -8.34 5.45
C VAL A 57 5.41 -8.06 3.97
N ASP A 58 6.47 -7.84 3.18
CA ASP A 58 6.32 -7.59 1.74
C ASP A 58 5.88 -8.84 0.98
N VAL A 59 6.47 -10.00 1.29
CA VAL A 59 6.08 -11.29 0.67
C VAL A 59 4.62 -11.61 0.96
N ALA A 60 4.19 -11.52 2.22
CA ALA A 60 2.82 -11.79 2.61
C ALA A 60 1.82 -10.79 2.00
N ALA A 61 2.22 -9.51 1.89
CA ALA A 61 1.37 -8.49 1.29
C ALA A 61 1.13 -8.73 -0.20
N ARG A 62 2.17 -9.10 -0.95
CA ARG A 62 2.06 -9.41 -2.39
C ARG A 62 1.21 -10.63 -2.64
N ASP A 63 1.43 -11.73 -1.91
CA ASP A 63 0.62 -12.94 -2.04
C ASP A 63 -0.85 -12.69 -1.69
N LEU A 64 -1.12 -11.90 -0.64
CA LEU A 64 -2.48 -11.53 -0.28
C LEU A 64 -3.13 -10.64 -1.35
N ALA A 65 -2.36 -9.72 -1.95
CA ALA A 65 -2.83 -8.87 -3.04
C ALA A 65 -3.22 -9.68 -4.28
N GLU A 66 -2.42 -10.69 -4.66
CA GLU A 66 -2.74 -11.58 -5.79
C GLU A 66 -4.07 -12.30 -5.60
N VAL A 67 -4.33 -12.80 -4.39
CA VAL A 67 -5.58 -13.52 -4.08
C VAL A 67 -6.79 -12.58 -4.03
N MET A 68 -6.59 -11.31 -3.63
CA MET A 68 -7.66 -10.31 -3.54
C MET A 68 -7.91 -9.56 -4.85
N ALA A 69 -6.95 -9.56 -5.77
CA ALA A 69 -7.00 -8.79 -7.02
C ALA A 69 -8.15 -9.14 -7.99
N PRO A 70 -8.71 -10.37 -8.03
CA PRO A 70 -9.80 -10.64 -8.93
C PRO A 70 -10.97 -9.66 -8.75
N LEU A 71 -11.40 -9.05 -9.85
CA LEU A 71 -12.54 -8.15 -9.86
C LEU A 71 -13.85 -8.92 -9.61
N PRO A 72 -14.80 -8.31 -8.87
CA PRO A 72 -16.14 -8.86 -8.79
C PRO A 72 -16.83 -8.79 -10.16
N SER A 73 -17.64 -9.79 -10.48
CA SER A 73 -18.47 -9.77 -11.68
C SER A 73 -19.64 -8.81 -11.52
N PHE A 74 -19.94 -8.04 -12.55
CA PHE A 74 -21.03 -7.08 -12.57
C PHE A 74 -22.24 -7.66 -13.29
N ASN A 75 -23.39 -7.60 -12.65
CA ASN A 75 -24.64 -8.03 -13.22
C ASN A 75 -25.77 -7.09 -12.76
N CYS A 76 -26.54 -6.57 -13.70
CA CYS A 76 -27.68 -5.73 -13.43
C CYS A 76 -28.96 -6.57 -13.39
N ALA A 77 -29.67 -6.56 -12.28
CA ALA A 77 -30.94 -7.25 -12.15
C ALA A 77 -32.07 -6.47 -12.83
N ALA A 78 -32.98 -7.20 -13.48
CA ALA A 78 -34.20 -6.60 -14.02
C ALA A 78 -35.14 -6.18 -12.89
N THR A 79 -35.75 -4.99 -12.97
CA THR A 79 -36.74 -4.48 -12.00
C THR A 79 -38.02 -5.33 -12.01
N ASN A 80 -38.33 -5.95 -13.15
CA ASN A 80 -39.42 -6.90 -13.30
C ASN A 80 -38.94 -8.13 -14.09
N MET A 81 -38.78 -9.24 -13.39
CA MET A 81 -38.28 -10.50 -13.97
C MET A 81 -39.22 -11.15 -15.00
N VAL A 82 -40.51 -10.80 -15.00
CA VAL A 82 -41.53 -11.35 -15.92
C VAL A 82 -41.52 -10.58 -17.25
N SER A 83 -41.06 -9.34 -17.27
CA SER A 83 -41.04 -8.50 -18.48
C SER A 83 -39.81 -8.77 -19.33
N ASP A 84 -39.99 -9.16 -20.59
CA ASP A 84 -38.89 -9.35 -21.56
C ASP A 84 -38.14 -8.03 -21.84
N SER A 85 -38.84 -6.92 -21.88
CA SER A 85 -38.24 -5.60 -22.08
C SER A 85 -37.34 -5.21 -20.91
N ALA A 86 -37.78 -5.48 -19.67
CA ALA A 86 -36.99 -5.21 -18.47
C ALA A 86 -35.73 -6.11 -18.39
N ARG A 87 -35.82 -7.38 -18.82
CA ARG A 87 -34.68 -8.30 -18.91
C ARG A 87 -33.67 -7.80 -19.94
N LYS A 88 -34.09 -7.45 -21.16
CA LYS A 88 -33.21 -6.90 -22.20
C LYS A 88 -32.56 -5.59 -21.76
N ALA A 89 -33.27 -4.72 -21.04
CA ALA A 89 -32.69 -3.50 -20.49
C ALA A 89 -31.62 -3.78 -19.42
N ALA A 90 -31.83 -4.79 -18.57
CA ALA A 90 -30.85 -5.22 -17.58
C ALA A 90 -29.59 -5.82 -18.24
N ASP A 91 -29.76 -6.66 -19.28
CA ASP A 91 -28.63 -7.21 -20.06
C ASP A 91 -27.82 -6.10 -20.73
N THR A 92 -28.49 -5.11 -21.31
CA THR A 92 -27.83 -3.95 -21.92
C THR A 92 -27.02 -3.16 -20.87
N ARG A 93 -27.61 -2.91 -19.68
CA ARG A 93 -26.91 -2.22 -18.58
C ARG A 93 -25.72 -3.03 -18.09
N THR A 94 -25.84 -4.35 -18.02
CA THR A 94 -24.72 -5.24 -17.65
C THR A 94 -23.56 -5.11 -18.65
N ARG A 95 -23.83 -5.07 -19.95
CA ARG A 95 -22.80 -4.86 -20.99
C ARG A 95 -22.13 -3.49 -20.86
N ILE A 96 -22.91 -2.43 -20.63
CA ILE A 96 -22.38 -1.09 -20.43
C ILE A 96 -21.52 -1.00 -19.16
N ALA A 97 -21.95 -1.64 -18.04
CA ALA A 97 -21.17 -1.70 -16.81
C ALA A 97 -19.81 -2.38 -17.03
N ASN A 98 -19.80 -3.52 -17.71
CA ASN A 98 -18.56 -4.24 -18.05
C ASN A 98 -17.69 -3.43 -19.02
N TYR A 99 -18.29 -2.67 -19.93
CA TYR A 99 -17.56 -1.76 -20.80
C TYR A 99 -16.84 -0.66 -20.01
N PHE A 100 -17.50 0.00 -19.04
CA PHE A 100 -16.84 0.99 -18.17
C PHE A 100 -15.67 0.39 -17.38
N VAL A 101 -15.84 -0.82 -16.87
CA VAL A 101 -14.79 -1.56 -16.16
C VAL A 101 -13.59 -1.84 -17.06
N SER A 102 -13.85 -2.31 -18.28
CA SER A 102 -12.82 -2.60 -19.28
C SER A 102 -12.09 -1.33 -19.75
N MET A 103 -12.82 -0.27 -20.09
CA MET A 103 -12.25 1.01 -20.49
C MET A 103 -11.42 1.68 -19.38
N SER A 104 -11.74 1.38 -18.13
CA SER A 104 -10.99 1.84 -16.96
C SER A 104 -9.76 0.99 -16.67
N GLU A 105 -9.51 -0.10 -17.40
CA GLU A 105 -8.40 -1.03 -17.20
C GLU A 105 -8.30 -1.52 -15.75
N LEU A 106 -9.45 -1.71 -15.09
CA LEU A 106 -9.48 -2.05 -13.66
C LEU A 106 -8.80 -3.37 -13.33
N GLN A 107 -8.79 -4.33 -14.25
CA GLN A 107 -8.10 -5.61 -14.03
C GLN A 107 -6.60 -5.42 -13.78
N ILE A 108 -5.98 -4.47 -14.50
CA ILE A 108 -4.54 -4.13 -14.32
C ILE A 108 -4.33 -3.37 -13.02
N GLN A 109 -5.23 -2.42 -12.71
CA GLN A 109 -5.12 -1.61 -11.49
C GLN A 109 -5.40 -2.38 -10.20
N MET A 110 -6.19 -3.45 -10.25
CA MET A 110 -6.69 -4.15 -9.06
C MET A 110 -5.61 -4.85 -8.24
N TYR A 111 -4.55 -5.37 -8.86
CA TYR A 111 -3.43 -5.91 -8.08
C TYR A 111 -2.84 -4.85 -7.16
N GLN A 112 -2.54 -3.68 -7.72
CA GLN A 112 -2.02 -2.55 -6.94
C GLN A 112 -3.05 -2.01 -5.94
N GLY A 113 -4.34 -1.96 -6.33
CA GLY A 113 -5.42 -1.55 -5.44
C GLY A 113 -5.59 -2.48 -4.24
N ALA A 114 -5.53 -3.79 -4.45
CA ALA A 114 -5.56 -4.79 -3.39
C ALA A 114 -4.34 -4.69 -2.47
N ASP A 115 -3.16 -4.44 -3.03
CA ASP A 115 -1.94 -4.22 -2.26
C ASP A 115 -2.02 -2.95 -1.40
N TRP A 116 -2.53 -1.85 -1.93
CA TRP A 116 -2.81 -0.64 -1.16
C TRP A 116 -3.82 -0.87 -0.04
N PHE A 117 -4.91 -1.60 -0.33
CA PHE A 117 -5.93 -1.92 0.68
C PHE A 117 -5.35 -2.73 1.84
N ASN A 118 -4.50 -3.73 1.55
CA ASN A 118 -3.83 -4.52 2.56
C ASN A 118 -2.81 -3.71 3.36
N THR A 119 -2.03 -2.89 2.66
CA THR A 119 -0.92 -2.13 3.26
C THR A 119 -1.41 -0.95 4.09
N TYR A 120 -2.41 -0.23 3.60
CA TYR A 120 -2.85 1.04 4.19
C TYR A 120 -4.25 0.97 4.81
N GLY A 121 -4.98 -0.12 4.62
CA GLY A 121 -6.31 -0.32 5.18
C GLY A 121 -7.43 0.42 4.47
N MET A 122 -7.16 1.04 3.31
CA MET A 122 -8.16 1.72 2.51
C MET A 122 -7.84 1.66 1.02
N LEU A 123 -8.87 1.70 0.19
CA LEU A 123 -8.79 1.84 -1.25
C LEU A 123 -9.73 2.95 -1.70
N PRO A 124 -9.23 4.17 -1.89
CA PRO A 124 -10.00 5.24 -2.52
C PRO A 124 -10.01 5.08 -4.03
N ALA A 125 -11.15 5.39 -4.63
CA ALA A 125 -11.32 5.39 -6.07
C ALA A 125 -12.26 6.53 -6.49
N MET A 126 -12.12 7.01 -7.71
CA MET A 126 -12.88 8.15 -8.23
C MET A 126 -13.30 7.87 -9.67
N VAL A 127 -14.49 8.36 -10.04
CA VAL A 127 -14.93 8.42 -11.42
C VAL A 127 -14.43 9.73 -12.03
N GLU A 128 -13.71 9.64 -13.12
CA GLU A 128 -13.19 10.78 -13.88
C GLU A 128 -13.84 10.83 -15.25
N MET A 129 -13.96 12.04 -15.81
CA MET A 129 -14.54 12.28 -17.13
C MET A 129 -13.41 12.28 -18.14
N ASP A 130 -13.41 11.31 -19.03
CA ASP A 130 -12.48 11.26 -20.17
C ASP A 130 -13.17 11.88 -21.39
N TYR A 131 -12.81 13.12 -21.68
CA TYR A 131 -13.36 13.87 -22.80
C TYR A 131 -12.77 13.46 -24.16
N GLU A 132 -11.67 12.70 -24.18
CA GLU A 132 -11.10 12.17 -25.42
C GLU A 132 -11.94 11.00 -25.95
N THR A 133 -12.32 10.10 -25.04
CA THR A 133 -13.14 8.93 -25.39
C THR A 133 -14.62 9.14 -25.13
N ASN A 134 -15.02 10.29 -24.55
CA ASN A 134 -16.38 10.62 -24.14
C ASN A 134 -17.01 9.57 -23.22
N ASN A 135 -16.21 9.07 -22.26
CA ASN A 135 -16.62 8.04 -21.34
C ASN A 135 -16.21 8.36 -19.89
N PRO A 136 -16.99 7.92 -18.90
CA PRO A 136 -16.52 7.90 -17.52
C PRO A 136 -15.46 6.81 -17.35
N ARG A 137 -14.40 7.12 -16.61
CA ARG A 137 -13.34 6.17 -16.23
C ARG A 137 -13.24 6.07 -14.72
N ILE A 138 -13.10 4.86 -14.20
CA ILE A 138 -12.81 4.60 -12.79
C ILE A 138 -11.28 4.57 -12.63
N ARG A 139 -10.78 5.39 -11.72
CA ARG A 139 -9.37 5.42 -11.35
C ARG A 139 -9.22 5.07 -9.87
N LEU A 140 -8.36 4.10 -9.57
CA LEU A 140 -7.92 3.81 -8.22
C LEU A 140 -6.88 4.84 -7.79
N LEU A 141 -6.99 5.32 -6.54
CA LEU A 141 -6.13 6.36 -6.02
C LEU A 141 -5.17 5.75 -5.00
N ASN A 142 -3.91 6.20 -5.02
CA ASN A 142 -2.97 5.82 -3.96
C ASN A 142 -3.46 6.39 -2.64
N PRO A 143 -3.69 5.58 -1.59
CA PRO A 143 -4.16 6.03 -0.29
C PRO A 143 -3.25 7.08 0.36
N PHE A 144 -1.96 7.04 0.07
CA PHE A 144 -1.01 8.01 0.58
C PHE A 144 -1.26 9.39 -0.01
N GLY A 145 -1.50 10.36 0.87
CA GLY A 145 -1.86 11.72 0.46
C GLY A 145 -3.35 11.91 0.08
N VAL A 146 -4.20 10.91 0.30
CA VAL A 146 -5.64 11.02 0.06
C VAL A 146 -6.40 11.18 1.37
N TYR A 147 -7.21 12.22 1.47
CA TYR A 147 -7.97 12.59 2.66
C TYR A 147 -9.48 12.61 2.34
N PRO A 148 -10.20 11.49 2.55
CA PRO A 148 -11.63 11.44 2.37
C PRO A 148 -12.36 12.00 3.60
N GLU A 149 -13.46 12.68 3.37
CA GLU A 149 -14.45 13.02 4.41
C GLU A 149 -15.70 12.19 4.18
N MET A 150 -16.14 11.51 5.22
CA MET A 150 -17.28 10.60 5.17
C MET A 150 -18.46 11.18 5.93
N ASP A 151 -19.67 10.93 5.45
CA ASP A 151 -20.91 11.20 6.20
C ASP A 151 -21.16 10.10 7.26
N ARG A 152 -22.24 10.28 8.04
CA ARG A 152 -22.68 9.32 9.05
C ARG A 152 -23.05 7.94 8.49
N PHE A 153 -23.27 7.83 7.18
CA PHE A 153 -23.62 6.58 6.50
C PHE A 153 -22.42 5.93 5.80
N GLY A 154 -21.22 6.51 5.96
CA GLY A 154 -20.00 6.03 5.32
C GLY A 154 -19.91 6.38 3.83
N ARG A 155 -20.63 7.42 3.35
CA ARG A 155 -20.50 7.90 1.98
C ARG A 155 -19.46 9.01 1.93
N CYS A 156 -18.63 9.02 0.89
CA CYS A 156 -17.65 10.07 0.67
C CYS A 156 -18.37 11.36 0.23
N ILE A 157 -18.22 12.43 1.04
CA ILE A 157 -18.78 13.75 0.76
C ILE A 157 -17.79 14.70 0.13
N SER A 158 -16.51 14.52 0.40
CA SER A 158 -15.41 15.22 -0.27
C SER A 158 -14.14 14.38 -0.22
N ILE A 159 -13.28 14.60 -1.17
CA ILE A 159 -11.97 13.96 -1.24
C ILE A 159 -10.89 15.00 -1.57
N THR A 160 -9.78 14.92 -0.87
CA THR A 160 -8.59 15.72 -1.17
C THR A 160 -7.46 14.78 -1.56
N GLN A 161 -6.77 15.09 -2.64
CA GLN A 161 -5.57 14.38 -3.08
C GLN A 161 -4.39 15.34 -3.04
N VAL A 162 -3.31 14.92 -2.41
CA VAL A 162 -2.03 15.62 -2.37
C VAL A 162 -1.03 14.78 -3.16
N ILE A 163 -0.62 15.27 -4.31
CA ILE A 163 0.18 14.53 -5.29
C ILE A 163 1.49 15.29 -5.50
N ALA A 164 2.62 14.63 -5.24
CA ALA A 164 3.91 15.12 -5.70
C ALA A 164 4.07 14.76 -7.17
N THR A 165 4.22 15.74 -8.03
CA THR A 165 4.39 15.57 -9.48
C THR A 165 5.59 16.34 -9.96
N ASP A 166 6.16 15.90 -11.08
CA ASP A 166 7.21 16.65 -11.75
C ASP A 166 6.66 17.97 -12.31
N ALA A 167 7.41 19.06 -12.10
CA ALA A 167 6.99 20.40 -12.49
C ALA A 167 6.83 20.55 -14.00
N GLU A 168 7.71 19.92 -14.81
CA GLU A 168 7.62 19.96 -16.27
C GLU A 168 6.39 19.20 -16.77
N THR A 169 6.15 18.02 -16.23
CA THR A 169 4.96 17.22 -16.55
C THR A 169 3.67 17.98 -16.23
N LEU A 170 3.62 18.64 -15.06
CA LEU A 170 2.46 19.44 -14.68
C LEU A 170 2.28 20.66 -15.60
N ALA A 171 3.39 21.32 -15.97
CA ALA A 171 3.35 22.48 -16.87
C ALA A 171 2.91 22.10 -18.29
N MET A 172 3.22 20.89 -18.75
CA MET A 172 2.73 20.38 -20.03
C MET A 172 1.21 20.09 -20.00
N GLN A 173 0.70 19.64 -18.86
CA GLN A 173 -0.75 19.40 -18.68
C GLN A 173 -1.54 20.71 -18.59
N TYR A 174 -0.92 21.80 -18.11
CA TYR A 174 -1.52 23.13 -17.97
C TYR A 174 -0.67 24.19 -18.66
N PRO A 175 -0.66 24.25 -20.01
CA PRO A 175 0.25 25.11 -20.79
C PRO A 175 0.08 26.60 -20.50
N GLU A 176 -1.14 27.03 -20.17
CA GLU A 176 -1.48 28.42 -19.81
C GLU A 176 -0.77 28.90 -18.54
N PHE A 177 -0.39 27.97 -17.64
CA PHE A 177 0.33 28.25 -16.39
C PHE A 177 1.80 27.88 -16.44
N TYR A 178 2.34 27.48 -17.61
CA TYR A 178 3.71 26.99 -17.76
C TYR A 178 4.74 27.84 -17.06
N ASN A 179 4.76 29.16 -17.32
CA ASN A 179 5.73 30.10 -16.73
C ASN A 179 5.56 30.27 -15.20
N GLN A 180 4.37 30.03 -14.67
CA GLN A 180 4.08 30.17 -13.25
C GLN A 180 4.45 28.89 -12.48
N ILE A 181 4.35 27.73 -13.10
CA ILE A 181 4.75 26.45 -12.53
C ILE A 181 6.28 26.31 -12.55
N ILE A 182 6.94 26.69 -13.66
CA ILE A 182 8.40 26.62 -13.86
C ILE A 182 9.05 27.98 -13.53
N THR A 183 8.87 28.48 -12.32
CA THR A 183 9.34 29.83 -11.92
C THR A 183 10.85 29.97 -11.76
N ASN A 184 11.62 28.89 -11.63
CA ASN A 184 13.06 28.95 -11.40
C ASN A 184 13.81 28.12 -12.45
N ARG A 185 14.35 28.78 -13.47
CA ARG A 185 15.26 28.18 -14.45
C ARG A 185 16.63 27.76 -13.90
N ASN A 186 16.89 27.97 -12.62
CA ASN A 186 18.12 27.50 -11.97
C ASN A 186 17.96 26.03 -11.56
N TYR A 187 18.12 25.14 -12.53
CA TYR A 187 18.05 23.68 -12.39
C TYR A 187 18.94 23.06 -11.32
N ALA A 188 19.88 23.82 -10.75
CA ALA A 188 20.82 23.32 -9.76
C ALA A 188 20.33 23.36 -8.30
N SER A 189 19.27 24.08 -7.98
CA SER A 189 18.85 24.31 -6.59
C SER A 189 17.35 24.15 -6.30
N SER A 190 16.52 23.94 -7.31
CA SER A 190 15.07 23.73 -7.11
C SER A 190 14.70 22.27 -7.21
N SER A 191 13.85 21.79 -6.29
CA SER A 191 13.25 20.47 -6.41
C SER A 191 12.51 20.38 -7.75
N PRO A 192 12.73 19.34 -8.57
CA PRO A 192 12.00 19.11 -9.80
C PRO A 192 10.52 18.82 -9.54
N TYR A 193 10.17 18.48 -8.29
CA TYR A 193 8.82 18.13 -7.89
C TYR A 193 8.07 19.31 -7.29
N VAL A 194 6.79 19.42 -7.64
CA VAL A 194 5.82 20.33 -7.05
C VAL A 194 4.66 19.56 -6.46
N THR A 195 4.07 20.10 -5.42
CA THR A 195 2.88 19.50 -4.81
C THR A 195 1.64 20.03 -5.51
N MET A 196 0.88 19.16 -6.14
CA MET A 196 -0.44 19.46 -6.68
C MET A 196 -1.50 18.98 -5.68
N ILE A 197 -2.48 19.80 -5.38
CA ILE A 197 -3.62 19.44 -4.54
C ILE A 197 -4.89 19.52 -5.37
N ARG A 198 -5.64 18.41 -5.38
CA ARG A 198 -6.98 18.35 -5.95
C ARG A 198 -7.99 18.15 -4.84
N TYR A 199 -8.94 19.04 -4.77
CA TYR A 199 -10.09 18.96 -3.87
C TYR A 199 -11.36 18.78 -4.68
N HIS A 200 -12.13 17.74 -4.37
CA HIS A 200 -13.37 17.42 -5.06
C HIS A 200 -14.50 17.18 -4.04
N ASP A 201 -15.64 17.86 -4.25
CA ASP A 201 -16.87 17.65 -3.49
C ASP A 201 -18.11 17.66 -4.40
N LYS A 202 -19.28 17.76 -3.83
CA LYS A 202 -20.54 17.81 -4.60
C LYS A 202 -20.71 19.08 -5.45
N ASP A 203 -20.02 20.17 -5.09
CA ASP A 203 -20.23 21.49 -5.69
C ASP A 203 -19.10 21.88 -6.66
N GLN A 204 -17.87 21.36 -6.45
CA GLN A 204 -16.68 21.84 -7.18
C GLN A 204 -15.56 20.79 -7.28
N ASP A 205 -14.72 20.96 -8.31
CA ASP A 205 -13.42 20.30 -8.47
C ASP A 205 -12.35 21.38 -8.60
N LEU A 206 -11.53 21.53 -7.56
CA LEU A 206 -10.50 22.56 -7.45
C LEU A 206 -9.12 21.91 -7.50
N ILE A 207 -8.26 22.37 -8.41
CA ILE A 207 -6.86 21.96 -8.51
C ILE A 207 -5.98 23.18 -8.31
N TYR A 208 -5.02 23.08 -7.38
CA TYR A 208 -4.08 24.16 -7.11
C TYR A 208 -2.70 23.65 -6.68
N VAL A 209 -1.69 24.52 -6.77
CA VAL A 209 -0.29 24.25 -6.43
C VAL A 209 0.11 25.15 -5.25
N PRO A 210 0.17 24.62 -4.01
CA PRO A 210 0.52 25.42 -2.83
C PRO A 210 1.95 25.98 -2.91
N ASP A 211 2.90 25.23 -3.47
CA ASP A 211 4.31 25.61 -3.60
C ASP A 211 4.51 26.80 -4.57
N ARG A 212 3.48 27.19 -5.30
CA ARG A 212 3.46 28.33 -6.23
C ARG A 212 2.44 29.39 -5.80
N ASN A 213 2.52 29.78 -4.53
CA ASN A 213 1.64 30.80 -3.93
C ASN A 213 0.15 30.49 -4.09
N ASN A 214 -0.20 29.20 -3.91
CA ASN A 214 -1.56 28.66 -4.12
C ASN A 214 -2.10 28.94 -5.54
N LEU A 215 -1.27 28.77 -6.55
CA LEU A 215 -1.66 28.93 -7.95
C LEU A 215 -2.82 27.99 -8.26
N ILE A 216 -3.96 28.55 -8.69
CA ILE A 216 -5.14 27.81 -9.09
C ILE A 216 -4.98 27.40 -10.55
N LEU A 217 -4.94 26.08 -10.79
CA LEU A 217 -4.86 25.51 -12.15
C LEU A 217 -6.26 25.31 -12.73
N SER A 218 -7.21 24.89 -11.91
CA SER A 218 -8.60 24.66 -12.34
C SER A 218 -9.56 24.83 -11.16
N ASN A 219 -10.73 25.38 -11.41
CA ASN A 219 -11.83 25.45 -10.45
C ASN A 219 -13.16 25.31 -11.22
N LEU A 220 -13.60 24.08 -11.37
CA LEU A 220 -14.78 23.76 -12.16
C LEU A 220 -15.96 23.40 -11.24
N PRO A 221 -17.20 23.84 -11.57
CA PRO A 221 -18.37 23.38 -10.87
C PRO A 221 -18.61 21.89 -11.18
N ASN A 222 -19.03 21.15 -10.16
CA ASN A 222 -19.41 19.76 -10.34
C ASN A 222 -20.84 19.64 -10.84
N ALA A 223 -21.00 19.31 -12.12
CA ALA A 223 -22.31 19.21 -12.78
C ALA A 223 -23.19 18.06 -12.25
N ILE A 224 -22.58 17.04 -11.62
CA ILE A 224 -23.29 15.85 -11.11
C ILE A 224 -23.96 16.13 -9.77
N GLY A 225 -23.47 17.11 -9.00
CA GLY A 225 -24.01 17.45 -7.67
C GLY A 225 -23.76 16.40 -6.59
N LYS A 226 -22.82 15.45 -6.83
CA LYS A 226 -22.38 14.41 -5.88
C LYS A 226 -20.87 14.31 -5.91
N CYS A 227 -20.27 13.93 -4.78
CA CYS A 227 -18.86 13.55 -4.79
C CYS A 227 -18.66 12.29 -5.63
N LEU A 228 -17.76 12.34 -6.63
CA LEU A 228 -17.48 11.24 -7.56
C LEU A 228 -16.49 10.21 -6.99
N ALA A 229 -16.03 10.39 -5.77
CA ALA A 229 -15.14 9.47 -5.10
C ALA A 229 -15.89 8.51 -4.17
N ARG A 230 -15.34 7.31 -4.04
CA ARG A 230 -15.75 6.28 -3.08
C ARG A 230 -14.51 5.68 -2.43
N VAL A 231 -14.69 5.14 -1.23
CA VAL A 231 -13.58 4.56 -0.47
C VAL A 231 -14.01 3.24 0.14
N ALA A 232 -13.31 2.17 -0.18
CA ALA A 232 -13.38 0.95 0.60
C ALA A 232 -12.44 1.08 1.80
N MET A 233 -12.95 0.76 2.99
CA MET A 233 -12.15 0.80 4.22
C MET A 233 -12.18 -0.57 4.88
N ARG A 234 -11.01 -1.00 5.34
CA ARG A 234 -10.90 -2.19 6.16
C ARG A 234 -11.51 -1.92 7.54
N SER A 235 -12.27 -2.88 8.04
CA SER A 235 -12.87 -2.75 9.37
C SER A 235 -11.79 -2.64 10.45
N SER A 236 -11.85 -1.59 11.25
CA SER A 236 -10.99 -1.33 12.39
C SER A 236 -11.82 -0.97 13.60
N LEU A 237 -11.26 -1.13 14.80
CA LEU A 237 -11.97 -0.88 16.06
C LEU A 237 -12.33 0.60 16.25
N ASP A 238 -11.45 1.50 15.79
CA ASP A 238 -11.58 2.95 15.93
C ASP A 238 -12.14 3.66 14.68
N GLY A 239 -12.48 2.88 13.63
CA GLY A 239 -12.95 3.44 12.36
C GLY A 239 -11.86 4.13 11.52
N GLU A 240 -10.60 4.10 11.95
CA GLU A 240 -9.48 4.60 11.16
C GLU A 240 -8.98 3.56 10.14
N ALA A 241 -8.35 4.04 9.07
CA ALA A 241 -7.68 3.16 8.12
C ALA A 241 -6.45 2.51 8.77
N ARG A 242 -6.49 1.18 8.92
CA ARG A 242 -5.40 0.36 9.46
C ARG A 242 -5.08 -0.77 8.50
N GLY A 243 -3.78 -0.87 8.14
CA GLY A 243 -3.28 -1.95 7.31
C GLY A 243 -3.31 -3.30 8.02
N GLN A 244 -3.16 -4.37 7.23
CA GLN A 244 -3.09 -5.75 7.74
C GLN A 244 -1.87 -5.96 8.63
N PHE A 245 -0.79 -5.22 8.34
CA PHE A 245 0.53 -5.44 8.91
C PHE A 245 0.91 -4.44 10.00
N ASP A 246 0.05 -3.45 10.30
CA ASP A 246 0.34 -2.39 11.28
C ASP A 246 0.71 -2.98 12.66
N ASP A 247 -0.01 -4.02 13.09
CA ASP A 247 0.19 -4.64 14.40
C ASP A 247 1.45 -5.52 14.47
N VAL A 248 2.00 -5.96 13.34
CA VAL A 248 3.18 -6.85 13.29
C VAL A 248 4.47 -6.15 12.87
N LEU A 249 4.43 -4.87 12.58
CA LEU A 249 5.63 -4.11 12.21
C LEU A 249 6.71 -4.17 13.30
N SER A 250 6.31 -4.01 14.56
CA SER A 250 7.23 -4.08 15.71
C SER A 250 7.90 -5.44 15.82
N VAL A 251 7.18 -6.51 15.52
CA VAL A 251 7.72 -7.88 15.53
C VAL A 251 8.72 -8.09 14.39
N GLN A 252 8.40 -7.60 13.18
CA GLN A 252 9.34 -7.65 12.04
C GLN A 252 10.62 -6.87 12.31
N LEU A 253 10.51 -5.71 12.96
CA LEU A 253 11.65 -4.88 13.36
C LEU A 253 12.51 -5.59 14.43
N ALA A 254 11.86 -6.16 15.45
CA ALA A 254 12.55 -6.96 16.47
C ALA A 254 13.31 -8.14 15.86
N ARG A 255 12.66 -8.86 14.92
CA ARG A 255 13.29 -9.98 14.19
C ARG A 255 14.50 -9.53 13.39
N ALA A 256 14.39 -8.41 12.66
CA ALA A 256 15.52 -7.85 11.90
C ALA A 256 16.69 -7.47 12.81
N ARG A 257 16.41 -6.80 13.95
CA ARG A 257 17.44 -6.46 14.95
C ARG A 257 18.09 -7.69 15.54
N PHE A 258 17.28 -8.69 15.86
CA PHE A 258 17.75 -9.93 16.46
C PHE A 258 18.69 -10.69 15.53
N ALA A 259 18.40 -10.75 14.23
CA ALA A 259 19.27 -11.34 13.24
C ALA A 259 20.65 -10.64 13.17
N VAL A 260 20.68 -9.31 13.24
CA VAL A 260 21.95 -8.56 13.29
C VAL A 260 22.75 -8.95 14.54
N LEU A 261 22.10 -9.01 15.69
CA LEU A 261 22.75 -9.40 16.96
C LEU A 261 23.28 -10.85 16.92
N GLN A 262 22.55 -11.76 16.28
CA GLN A 262 23.01 -13.14 16.08
C GLN A 262 24.28 -13.21 15.22
N ILE A 263 24.34 -12.47 14.13
CA ILE A 263 25.51 -12.43 13.26
C ILE A 263 26.69 -11.82 14.00
N GLN A 264 26.50 -10.67 14.66
CA GLN A 264 27.57 -10.06 15.48
C GLN A 264 28.09 -10.99 16.58
N ALA A 265 27.22 -11.75 17.22
CA ALA A 265 27.60 -12.71 18.22
C ALA A 265 28.35 -13.92 17.61
N ALA A 266 27.91 -14.39 16.43
CA ALA A 266 28.61 -15.43 15.69
C ALA A 266 30.01 -14.98 15.24
N GLU A 267 30.16 -13.76 14.72
CA GLU A 267 31.46 -13.18 14.35
C GLU A 267 32.39 -13.09 15.57
N LYS A 268 31.90 -12.59 16.71
CA LYS A 268 32.68 -12.54 17.96
C LYS A 268 33.03 -13.92 18.51
N SER A 269 32.19 -14.92 18.26
CA SER A 269 32.49 -16.32 18.64
C SER A 269 33.57 -16.92 17.74
N ILE A 270 33.54 -16.66 16.43
CA ILE A 270 34.57 -17.11 15.48
C ILE A 270 35.88 -16.36 15.72
N GLN A 271 35.83 -15.07 15.94
CA GLN A 271 36.97 -14.21 16.25
C GLN A 271 37.17 -14.04 17.76
N ALA A 272 36.93 -15.10 18.51
CA ALA A 272 37.00 -15.05 19.97
C ALA A 272 38.35 -14.52 20.46
N PRO A 273 38.41 -13.67 21.47
CA PRO A 273 39.63 -13.14 22.03
C PRO A 273 40.52 -14.27 22.51
N ILE A 274 41.82 -14.14 22.27
CA ILE A 274 42.82 -15.11 22.68
C ILE A 274 43.34 -14.70 24.04
N ALA A 275 43.20 -15.56 25.01
CA ALA A 275 43.85 -15.38 26.29
C ALA A 275 45.32 -15.82 26.17
N ILE A 276 46.26 -14.96 26.54
CA ILE A 276 47.70 -15.18 26.46
C ILE A 276 48.30 -15.06 27.86
N PRO A 277 49.15 -16.02 28.29
CA PRO A 277 49.91 -15.88 29.50
C PRO A 277 50.86 -14.67 29.48
N GLN A 278 51.18 -14.08 30.61
CA GLN A 278 52.00 -12.86 30.70
C GLN A 278 53.46 -13.05 30.22
N ASP A 279 53.92 -14.28 30.10
CA ASP A 279 55.27 -14.64 29.58
C ASP A 279 55.38 -14.64 28.07
N VAL A 280 54.25 -14.50 27.35
CA VAL A 280 54.22 -14.47 25.88
C VAL A 280 54.12 -13.00 25.43
N GLN A 281 55.19 -12.48 24.82
CA GLN A 281 55.25 -11.10 24.34
C GLN A 281 54.69 -10.92 22.90
N GLU A 282 54.81 -11.94 22.07
CA GLU A 282 54.30 -11.94 20.70
C GLU A 282 53.53 -13.20 20.39
N LEU A 283 52.36 -13.06 19.76
CA LEU A 283 51.53 -14.16 19.33
C LEU A 283 51.68 -14.35 17.80
N ALA A 284 52.42 -15.38 17.41
CA ALA A 284 52.54 -15.76 15.99
C ALA A 284 51.43 -16.76 15.66
N LEU A 285 50.56 -16.42 14.69
CA LEU A 285 49.41 -17.24 14.27
C LEU A 285 49.65 -17.98 12.95
N ASP A 286 50.88 -17.94 12.42
CA ASP A 286 51.24 -18.67 11.21
C ASP A 286 51.24 -20.19 11.45
N PRO A 287 50.86 -21.01 10.45
CA PRO A 287 50.72 -22.46 10.60
C PRO A 287 51.95 -23.19 11.16
N ASP A 288 53.16 -22.68 10.89
CA ASP A 288 54.41 -23.26 11.32
C ASP A 288 55.11 -22.47 12.44
N ALA A 289 54.41 -21.55 13.08
CA ALA A 289 55.00 -20.73 14.14
C ALA A 289 55.24 -21.54 15.41
N ILE A 290 56.44 -21.42 15.95
CA ILE A 290 56.85 -22.06 17.21
C ILE A 290 56.73 -21.00 18.33
N MET A 291 55.77 -21.16 19.22
CA MET A 291 55.64 -20.34 20.42
C MET A 291 56.14 -21.07 21.65
N ARG A 292 56.91 -20.39 22.49
CA ARG A 292 57.37 -20.90 23.79
C ARG A 292 56.70 -20.15 24.90
N SER A 293 56.04 -20.88 25.80
CA SER A 293 55.40 -20.35 27.02
C SER A 293 55.61 -21.27 28.17
N ALA A 294 55.74 -20.73 29.38
CA ALA A 294 55.81 -21.49 30.60
C ALA A 294 54.46 -22.20 30.89
N ASN A 295 53.36 -21.68 30.37
CA ASN A 295 52.04 -22.28 30.46
C ASN A 295 51.36 -22.34 29.09
N PRO A 296 51.68 -23.28 28.19
CA PRO A 296 51.12 -23.40 26.86
C PRO A 296 49.59 -23.59 26.84
N GLN A 297 49.01 -24.21 27.86
CA GLN A 297 47.57 -24.40 28.01
C GLN A 297 46.82 -23.09 28.36
N GLY A 298 47.57 -22.06 28.75
CA GLY A 298 47.01 -20.73 28.98
C GLY A 298 46.73 -19.97 27.68
N ILE A 299 47.32 -20.40 26.56
CA ILE A 299 47.02 -19.84 25.22
C ILE A 299 45.80 -20.53 24.70
N ARG A 300 44.66 -19.86 24.85
CA ARG A 300 43.39 -20.42 24.41
C ARG A 300 42.47 -19.33 23.89
N ARG A 301 41.66 -19.64 22.88
CA ARG A 301 40.50 -18.81 22.57
C ARG A 301 39.45 -18.92 23.66
N VAL A 302 38.93 -17.78 24.11
CA VAL A 302 37.87 -17.74 25.11
C VAL A 302 36.54 -17.80 24.34
N PRO A 303 35.88 -18.98 24.25
CA PRO A 303 34.66 -19.10 23.48
C PRO A 303 33.58 -18.20 24.09
N LEU A 304 32.95 -17.38 23.24
CA LEU A 304 31.72 -16.68 23.58
C LEU A 304 30.57 -17.62 23.21
N GLU A 305 30.02 -18.30 24.21
CA GLU A 305 28.86 -19.17 23.98
C GLU A 305 27.60 -18.32 23.80
N LEU A 306 26.90 -18.57 22.70
CA LEU A 306 25.57 -18.01 22.50
C LEU A 306 24.57 -18.73 23.44
N PRO A 307 23.79 -17.99 24.24
CA PRO A 307 22.79 -18.64 25.08
C PRO A 307 21.82 -19.46 24.21
N PRO A 308 21.50 -20.71 24.58
CA PRO A 308 20.62 -21.59 23.79
C PRO A 308 19.24 -20.99 23.52
N GLY A 309 18.76 -20.11 24.39
CA GLY A 309 17.48 -19.39 24.25
C GLY A 309 17.42 -18.45 23.03
N VAL A 310 18.56 -18.05 22.49
CA VAL A 310 18.61 -17.13 21.33
C VAL A 310 17.95 -17.73 20.09
N PHE A 311 18.13 -19.01 19.82
CA PHE A 311 17.50 -19.68 18.69
C PHE A 311 16.01 -19.91 18.91
N THR A 312 15.60 -20.18 20.16
CA THR A 312 14.19 -20.32 20.52
C THR A 312 13.45 -19.00 20.33
N GLU A 313 14.03 -17.88 20.77
CA GLU A 313 13.43 -16.55 20.62
C GLU A 313 13.21 -16.16 19.15
N SER A 314 14.16 -16.48 18.27
CA SER A 314 14.00 -16.25 16.84
C SER A 314 12.79 -16.99 16.25
N SER A 315 12.55 -18.23 16.66
CA SER A 315 11.39 -19.00 16.23
C SER A 315 10.07 -18.48 16.80
N VAL A 316 10.08 -17.96 18.03
CA VAL A 316 8.92 -17.30 18.64
C VAL A 316 8.55 -16.05 17.87
N LEU A 317 9.52 -15.17 17.56
CA LEU A 317 9.27 -13.96 16.78
C LEU A 317 8.71 -14.28 15.39
N GLU A 318 9.17 -15.33 14.73
CA GLU A 318 8.63 -15.77 13.46
C GLU A 318 7.18 -16.24 13.56
N ARG A 319 6.87 -17.02 14.60
CA ARG A 319 5.51 -17.47 14.88
C ARG A 319 4.57 -16.30 15.20
N GLU A 320 4.99 -15.35 16.03
CA GLU A 320 4.22 -14.15 16.36
C GLU A 320 3.94 -13.30 15.10
N LEU A 321 4.94 -13.15 14.22
CA LEU A 321 4.80 -12.44 12.96
C LEU A 321 3.73 -13.09 12.05
N ARG A 322 3.75 -14.42 11.94
CA ARG A 322 2.76 -15.18 11.15
C ARG A 322 1.35 -15.10 11.75
N LEU A 323 1.24 -15.26 13.07
CA LEU A 323 -0.04 -15.17 13.78
C LEU A 323 -0.65 -13.77 13.65
N GLY A 324 0.11 -12.72 13.90
CA GLY A 324 -0.37 -11.34 13.84
C GLY A 324 -0.72 -10.89 12.42
N SER A 325 0.04 -11.32 11.41
CA SER A 325 -0.29 -11.08 10.00
C SER A 325 -1.44 -11.94 9.50
N ARG A 326 -1.85 -12.96 10.27
CA ARG A 326 -2.83 -13.99 9.88
C ARG A 326 -2.47 -14.67 8.56
N TYR A 327 -1.19 -14.83 8.29
CA TYR A 327 -0.69 -15.49 7.10
C TYR A 327 -0.39 -16.95 7.40
N PRO A 328 -1.10 -17.93 6.78
CA PRO A 328 -0.96 -19.34 7.13
C PRO A 328 0.35 -19.93 6.62
N GLU A 329 0.97 -20.80 7.42
CA GLU A 329 2.23 -21.49 7.09
C GLU A 329 2.13 -22.35 5.83
N VAL A 330 0.96 -22.92 5.58
CA VAL A 330 0.69 -23.74 4.39
C VAL A 330 0.99 -23.02 3.08
N ARG A 331 0.78 -21.69 3.02
CA ARG A 331 1.07 -20.90 1.82
C ARG A 331 2.56 -20.63 1.61
N SER A 332 3.37 -20.70 2.66
CA SER A 332 4.82 -20.61 2.54
C SER A 332 5.49 -21.95 2.18
N GLY A 333 4.71 -22.99 1.89
CA GLY A 333 5.22 -24.31 1.54
C GLY A 333 5.70 -25.15 2.74
N ASN A 334 5.57 -24.63 3.94
CA ASN A 334 5.99 -25.30 5.16
C ASN A 334 4.78 -26.06 5.76
N THR A 335 4.54 -27.27 5.30
CA THR A 335 3.50 -28.14 5.85
C THR A 335 4.13 -29.19 6.75
N ASP A 336 3.71 -29.20 8.01
CA ASP A 336 4.04 -30.27 8.93
C ASP A 336 3.50 -31.59 8.37
N ALA A 337 4.34 -32.64 8.32
CA ALA A 337 4.00 -33.94 7.74
C ALA A 337 2.76 -34.59 8.40
N SER A 338 2.33 -34.10 9.56
CA SER A 338 1.14 -34.55 10.28
C SER A 338 -0.19 -34.01 9.70
N VAL A 339 -0.17 -33.02 8.81
CA VAL A 339 -1.36 -32.31 8.28
C VAL A 339 -1.63 -32.63 6.80
N ILE A 340 -1.18 -33.77 6.30
CA ILE A 340 -1.23 -34.15 4.88
C ILE A 340 -2.65 -34.46 4.35
N THR A 341 -3.71 -34.25 5.12
CA THR A 341 -5.07 -34.43 4.59
C THR A 341 -5.59 -33.11 3.99
N GLY A 342 -6.19 -33.19 2.81
CA GLY A 342 -6.77 -32.00 2.14
C GLY A 342 -7.77 -31.23 3.02
N ARG A 343 -8.47 -31.90 3.96
CA ARG A 343 -9.33 -31.24 4.96
C ARG A 343 -8.54 -30.45 6.00
N GLY A 344 -7.37 -30.94 6.42
CA GLY A 344 -6.50 -30.23 7.36
C GLY A 344 -5.95 -28.95 6.74
N VAL A 345 -5.52 -29.01 5.49
CA VAL A 345 -5.05 -27.85 4.72
C VAL A 345 -6.18 -26.82 4.54
N GLN A 346 -7.39 -27.26 4.21
CA GLN A 346 -8.55 -26.36 4.09
C GLN A 346 -8.90 -25.68 5.43
N ALA A 347 -8.82 -26.40 6.54
CA ALA A 347 -9.08 -25.83 7.86
C ALA A 347 -8.06 -24.75 8.23
N LEU A 348 -6.78 -24.96 7.90
CA LEU A 348 -5.73 -23.97 8.12
C LEU A 348 -5.86 -22.72 7.21
N GLN A 349 -6.43 -22.89 6.03
CA GLN A 349 -6.70 -21.79 5.10
C GLN A 349 -7.97 -21.01 5.43
N ALA A 350 -8.90 -21.56 6.20
CA ALA A 350 -10.21 -20.96 6.45
C ALA A 350 -10.14 -19.53 7.05
N GLY A 351 -9.18 -19.26 7.91
CA GLY A 351 -8.96 -17.91 8.48
C GLY A 351 -8.50 -16.90 7.42
N PHE A 352 -7.64 -17.33 6.51
CA PHE A 352 -7.15 -16.52 5.39
C PHE A 352 -8.28 -16.25 4.38
N ASP A 353 -9.03 -17.28 3.99
CA ASP A 353 -10.17 -17.16 3.08
C ASP A 353 -11.25 -16.20 3.62
N THR A 354 -11.45 -16.18 4.93
CA THR A 354 -12.41 -15.26 5.56
C THR A 354 -11.97 -13.80 5.40
N GLN A 355 -10.67 -13.52 5.50
CA GLN A 355 -10.15 -12.17 5.26
C GLN A 355 -10.28 -11.75 3.80
N VAL A 356 -9.96 -12.65 2.88
CA VAL A 356 -10.11 -12.41 1.43
C VAL A 356 -11.56 -12.11 1.10
N ARG A 357 -12.51 -12.90 1.61
CA ARG A 357 -13.95 -12.67 1.40
C ARG A 357 -14.41 -11.32 1.96
N ALA A 358 -13.92 -10.92 3.14
CA ALA A 358 -14.26 -9.62 3.73
C ALA A 358 -13.76 -8.46 2.85
N ALA A 359 -12.53 -8.55 2.32
CA ALA A 359 -11.98 -7.56 1.39
C ALA A 359 -12.75 -7.53 0.07
N GLN A 360 -13.04 -8.70 -0.51
CA GLN A 360 -13.83 -8.81 -1.74
C GLN A 360 -15.24 -8.23 -1.59
N ALA A 361 -15.86 -8.38 -0.43
CA ALA A 361 -17.16 -7.76 -0.15
C ALA A 361 -17.06 -6.22 -0.13
N GLN A 362 -15.98 -5.66 0.43
CA GLN A 362 -15.73 -4.22 0.39
C GLN A 362 -15.46 -3.73 -1.04
N PHE A 363 -14.72 -4.48 -1.84
CA PHE A 363 -14.48 -4.16 -3.25
C PHE A 363 -15.77 -4.25 -4.07
N ALA A 364 -16.59 -5.29 -3.86
CA ALA A 364 -17.88 -5.41 -4.55
C ALA A 364 -18.77 -4.20 -4.27
N ARG A 365 -18.85 -3.75 -3.01
CA ARG A 365 -19.58 -2.53 -2.65
C ARG A 365 -18.98 -1.28 -3.32
N LEU A 366 -17.66 -1.10 -3.23
CA LEU A 366 -16.95 0.03 -3.83
C LEU A 366 -17.25 0.14 -5.32
N PHE A 367 -17.07 -0.95 -6.07
CA PHE A 367 -17.25 -0.94 -7.53
C PHE A 367 -18.72 -0.86 -7.94
N THR A 368 -19.65 -1.42 -7.17
CA THR A 368 -21.09 -1.22 -7.42
C THR A 368 -21.46 0.27 -7.32
N GLU A 369 -20.97 0.97 -6.31
CA GLU A 369 -21.20 2.41 -6.15
C GLU A 369 -20.52 3.23 -7.24
N LEU A 370 -19.29 2.86 -7.67
CA LEU A 370 -18.56 3.55 -8.73
C LEU A 370 -19.20 3.34 -10.10
N VAL A 371 -19.60 2.13 -10.44
CA VAL A 371 -20.31 1.83 -11.70
C VAL A 371 -21.66 2.58 -11.75
N SER A 372 -22.37 2.66 -10.61
CA SER A 372 -23.59 3.50 -10.53
C SER A 372 -23.29 4.97 -10.82
N LEU A 373 -22.18 5.50 -10.29
CA LEU A 373 -21.72 6.86 -10.61
C LEU A 373 -21.33 7.02 -12.07
N CYS A 374 -20.70 6.00 -12.67
CA CYS A 374 -20.40 6.02 -14.12
C CYS A 374 -21.65 6.18 -14.95
N PHE A 375 -22.75 5.48 -14.64
CA PHE A 375 -24.02 5.67 -15.33
C PHE A 375 -24.56 7.08 -15.16
N GLU A 376 -24.50 7.67 -13.94
CA GLU A 376 -24.95 9.04 -13.70
C GLU A 376 -24.10 10.08 -14.48
N VAL A 377 -22.77 9.90 -14.50
CA VAL A 377 -21.86 10.76 -15.26
C VAL A 377 -22.12 10.61 -16.76
N ASP A 378 -22.27 9.38 -17.22
CA ASP A 378 -22.55 9.09 -18.63
C ASP A 378 -23.86 9.74 -19.12
N GLU A 379 -24.93 9.59 -18.35
CA GLU A 379 -26.24 10.17 -18.66
C GLU A 379 -26.20 11.72 -18.63
N THR A 380 -25.52 12.30 -17.62
CA THR A 380 -25.55 13.75 -17.41
C THR A 380 -24.59 14.49 -18.34
N ILE A 381 -23.40 13.94 -18.59
CA ILE A 381 -22.33 14.63 -19.36
C ILE A 381 -22.27 14.15 -20.81
N PHE A 382 -22.40 12.83 -21.04
CA PHE A 382 -22.17 12.20 -22.35
C PHE A 382 -23.44 11.62 -22.99
N GLY A 383 -24.62 11.81 -22.40
CA GLY A 383 -25.86 11.11 -22.73
C GLY A 383 -26.41 11.29 -24.16
N SER A 384 -25.89 12.24 -24.93
CA SER A 384 -26.25 12.43 -26.34
C SER A 384 -25.28 11.71 -27.32
N MET A 385 -24.23 11.07 -26.83
CA MET A 385 -23.19 10.48 -27.69
C MET A 385 -23.44 8.99 -27.91
N THR A 386 -23.42 8.58 -29.19
CA THR A 386 -23.46 7.15 -29.55
C THR A 386 -22.12 6.53 -29.26
N LYS A 387 -22.13 5.40 -28.48
CA LYS A 387 -20.93 4.68 -28.13
C LYS A 387 -20.87 3.36 -28.86
N GLU A 388 -19.74 3.09 -29.51
CA GLU A 388 -19.44 1.76 -30.04
C GLU A 388 -18.86 0.90 -28.93
N ILE A 389 -19.68 -0.01 -28.40
CA ILE A 389 -19.18 -1.06 -27.52
C ILE A 389 -18.56 -2.13 -28.39
N LYS A 390 -17.24 -2.11 -28.54
CA LYS A 390 -16.53 -3.24 -29.14
C LYS A 390 -16.74 -4.42 -28.22
N GLY A 391 -17.42 -5.46 -28.74
CA GLY A 391 -17.58 -6.72 -28.01
C GLY A 391 -16.19 -7.23 -27.64
N VAL A 392 -15.98 -7.51 -26.38
CA VAL A 392 -14.89 -8.38 -25.99
C VAL A 392 -15.30 -9.73 -26.57
N ASP A 393 -14.62 -10.20 -27.61
CA ASP A 393 -14.73 -11.58 -28.03
C ASP A 393 -14.35 -12.39 -26.79
N ASP A 394 -15.36 -13.09 -26.23
CA ASP A 394 -15.11 -14.13 -25.24
C ASP A 394 -14.27 -15.19 -25.94
N GLY A 395 -12.94 -14.99 -25.92
CA GLY A 395 -11.99 -15.99 -26.38
C GLY A 395 -12.13 -17.22 -25.52
N THR A 396 -13.00 -18.13 -25.98
CA THR A 396 -13.02 -19.53 -25.55
C THR A 396 -11.74 -20.24 -25.98
#